data_44415fcc5c46d92e872c64e30daa3be2
#
_entry.id   44415fcc5c46d92e872c64e30daa3be2
#
_cell.length_a   1.000
_cell.length_b   1.000
_cell.length_c   1.000
_cell.angle_alpha   90.00
_cell.angle_beta   90.00
_cell.angle_gamma   90.00
#
_symmetry.space_group_name_H-M   'P 1'
#
loop_
_entity.id
_entity.type
_entity.pdbx_description
1 polymer ?
#
loop_
_entity_poly.entity_id
_entity_poly.type
_entity_poly.pdbx_seq_one_letter_code
_entity_poly.pdbx_strand_id
1 'polypeptide(L)'
;MRLLVPLLLLVVLGGACAHTPQSTGLEGLRPVVEDFHQRIRWKDFRGAARYLVPESREVFLRARAERHDDRDLSITDFEVLDVQLAPDGMRATVVTRMQWMRLPSPSEQTATVTSEYVFRDKAWLLERMDEGPFAGEFP
;
A
#
# COMPACT_ATOMS: atom_id res chain seq x y z
N MET A 1 -64.13 -19.71 -18.69
CA MET A 1 -63.15 -19.92 -17.59
C MET A 1 -61.80 -19.56 -18.11
N ARG A 2 -61.27 -18.39 -17.68
CA ARG A 2 -59.95 -17.85 -18.10
C ARG A 2 -58.97 -18.15 -16.98
N LEU A 3 -58.02 -19.05 -17.25
CA LEU A 3 -56.89 -19.33 -16.36
C LEU A 3 -55.80 -18.30 -16.62
N LEU A 4 -55.64 -17.38 -15.69
CA LEU A 4 -54.52 -16.44 -15.63
C LEU A 4 -53.33 -17.17 -14.98
N VAL A 5 -52.28 -17.40 -15.77
CA VAL A 5 -50.98 -17.87 -15.28
C VAL A 5 -50.15 -16.65 -14.88
N PRO A 6 -49.72 -16.49 -13.63
CA PRO A 6 -48.80 -15.41 -13.27
C PRO A 6 -47.39 -15.78 -13.71
N LEU A 7 -46.82 -14.98 -14.61
CA LEU A 7 -45.43 -15.04 -15.04
C LEU A 7 -44.56 -14.52 -13.89
N LEU A 8 -43.90 -15.44 -13.19
CA LEU A 8 -42.95 -15.12 -12.12
C LEU A 8 -41.66 -14.63 -12.76
N LEU A 9 -41.47 -13.32 -12.74
CA LEU A 9 -40.22 -12.67 -13.21
C LEU A 9 -39.14 -12.83 -12.16
N LEU A 10 -38.22 -13.78 -12.37
CA LEU A 10 -37.05 -14.00 -11.50
C LEU A 10 -35.97 -12.95 -11.83
N VAL A 11 -35.90 -11.89 -11.04
CA VAL A 11 -34.84 -10.91 -11.14
C VAL A 11 -33.58 -11.48 -10.45
N VAL A 12 -32.66 -11.98 -11.25
CA VAL A 12 -31.32 -12.37 -10.78
C VAL A 12 -30.49 -11.08 -10.59
N LEU A 13 -30.38 -10.62 -9.34
CA LEU A 13 -29.45 -9.59 -8.96
C LEU A 13 -28.03 -10.19 -8.98
N GLY A 14 -27.38 -10.12 -10.14
CA GLY A 14 -25.97 -10.37 -10.27
C GLY A 14 -25.18 -9.31 -9.51
N GLY A 15 -24.69 -9.64 -8.32
CA GLY A 15 -23.74 -8.82 -7.57
C GLY A 15 -22.42 -8.74 -8.35
N ALA A 16 -22.30 -7.76 -9.23
CA ALA A 16 -21.01 -7.40 -9.81
C ALA A 16 -20.14 -6.82 -8.69
N CYS A 17 -19.09 -7.54 -8.26
CA CYS A 17 -18.00 -6.98 -7.50
C CYS A 17 -17.34 -5.90 -8.38
N ALA A 18 -17.84 -4.69 -8.29
CA ALA A 18 -17.24 -3.55 -8.95
C ALA A 18 -15.89 -3.27 -8.28
N HIS A 19 -14.81 -3.75 -8.86
CA HIS A 19 -13.49 -3.23 -8.58
C HIS A 19 -13.50 -1.78 -9.06
N THR A 20 -13.66 -0.87 -8.11
CA THR A 20 -13.58 0.56 -8.40
C THR A 20 -12.16 0.85 -8.88
N PRO A 21 -11.95 1.30 -10.14
CA PRO A 21 -10.62 1.65 -10.58
C PRO A 21 -10.10 2.78 -9.69
N GLN A 22 -8.85 2.68 -9.25
CA GLN A 22 -8.22 3.73 -8.48
C GLN A 22 -8.19 5.01 -9.32
N SER A 23 -8.55 6.13 -8.71
CA SER A 23 -8.45 7.44 -9.37
C SER A 23 -7.00 7.93 -9.36
N THR A 24 -6.62 8.65 -10.41
CA THR A 24 -5.40 9.45 -10.40
C THR A 24 -5.59 10.61 -9.41
N GLY A 25 -4.54 11.04 -8.75
CA GLY A 25 -4.62 12.14 -7.81
C GLY A 25 -4.70 11.70 -6.35
N LEU A 26 -4.86 12.67 -5.46
CA LEU A 26 -4.76 12.46 -4.01
C LEU A 26 -5.81 11.49 -3.45
N GLU A 27 -7.00 11.50 -4.02
CA GLU A 27 -8.08 10.60 -3.58
C GLU A 27 -7.75 9.12 -3.79
N GLY A 28 -7.08 8.80 -4.91
CA GLY A 28 -6.64 7.44 -5.19
C GLY A 28 -5.34 7.06 -4.47
N LEU A 29 -4.45 8.02 -4.28
CA LEU A 29 -3.15 7.80 -3.64
C LEU A 29 -3.25 7.62 -2.12
N ARG A 30 -4.03 8.46 -1.45
CA ARG A 30 -4.08 8.48 0.02
C ARG A 30 -4.41 7.11 0.64
N PRO A 31 -5.44 6.37 0.20
CA PRO A 31 -5.72 5.05 0.73
C PRO A 31 -4.58 4.04 0.52
N VAL A 32 -3.86 4.15 -0.60
CA VAL A 32 -2.70 3.28 -0.89
C VAL A 32 -1.57 3.54 0.10
N VAL A 33 -1.25 4.80 0.35
CA VAL A 33 -0.22 5.19 1.32
C VAL A 33 -0.57 4.69 2.72
N GLU A 34 -1.81 4.93 3.16
CA GLU A 34 -2.28 4.51 4.47
C GLU A 34 -2.27 2.98 4.63
N ASP A 35 -2.83 2.25 3.67
CA ASP A 35 -2.91 0.78 3.76
C ASP A 35 -1.52 0.13 3.68
N PHE A 36 -0.61 0.65 2.84
CA PHE A 36 0.78 0.17 2.84
C PHE A 36 1.42 0.29 4.23
N HIS A 37 1.34 1.47 4.86
CA HIS A 37 1.94 1.71 6.17
C HIS A 37 1.28 0.89 7.27
N GLN A 38 -0.04 0.73 7.24
CA GLN A 38 -0.74 -0.15 8.17
C GLN A 38 -0.30 -1.61 8.03
N ARG A 39 -0.14 -2.11 6.81
CA ARG A 39 0.30 -3.49 6.58
C ARG A 39 1.70 -3.75 7.11
N ILE A 40 2.67 -2.86 6.85
CA ILE A 40 4.02 -3.01 7.41
C ILE A 40 4.01 -2.94 8.94
N ARG A 41 3.18 -2.10 9.53
CA ARG A 41 2.99 -2.03 10.99
C ARG A 41 2.47 -3.33 11.58
N TRP A 42 1.53 -3.97 10.90
CA TRP A 42 0.97 -5.26 11.30
C TRP A 42 1.78 -6.46 10.82
N LYS A 43 2.94 -6.22 10.20
CA LYS A 43 3.84 -7.25 9.66
C LYS A 43 3.21 -8.09 8.53
N ASP A 44 2.16 -7.58 7.89
CA ASP A 44 1.61 -8.15 6.65
C ASP A 44 2.46 -7.70 5.46
N PHE A 45 3.71 -8.16 5.40
CA PHE A 45 4.65 -7.78 4.35
C PHE A 45 4.21 -8.27 2.96
N ARG A 46 3.50 -9.39 2.89
CA ARG A 46 2.94 -9.88 1.62
C ARG A 46 1.83 -8.98 1.10
N GLY A 47 0.95 -8.53 1.99
CA GLY A 47 -0.06 -7.54 1.65
C GLY A 47 0.53 -6.20 1.28
N ALA A 48 1.56 -5.73 2.00
CA ALA A 48 2.28 -4.50 1.69
C ALA A 48 2.98 -4.57 0.32
N ALA A 49 3.59 -5.70 -0.03
CA ALA A 49 4.27 -5.89 -1.30
C ALA A 49 3.38 -5.69 -2.53
N ARG A 50 2.06 -5.83 -2.41
CA ARG A 50 1.12 -5.57 -3.51
C ARG A 50 1.11 -4.10 -3.95
N TYR A 51 1.46 -3.21 -3.04
CA TYR A 51 1.56 -1.76 -3.31
C TYR A 51 2.88 -1.34 -3.92
N LEU A 52 3.85 -2.24 -4.02
CA LEU A 52 5.13 -1.99 -4.68
C LEU A 52 5.02 -2.21 -6.20
N VAL A 53 5.86 -1.50 -6.95
CA VAL A 53 6.06 -1.85 -8.36
C VAL A 53 6.48 -3.32 -8.48
N PRO A 54 6.02 -4.05 -9.50
CA PRO A 54 6.24 -5.51 -9.61
C PRO A 54 7.70 -5.93 -9.45
N GLU A 55 8.62 -5.16 -10.01
CA GLU A 55 10.06 -5.41 -9.99
C GLU A 55 10.69 -5.37 -8.59
N SER A 56 10.07 -4.65 -7.63
CA SER A 56 10.57 -4.52 -6.26
C SER A 56 9.99 -5.55 -5.28
N ARG A 57 8.90 -6.22 -5.64
CA ARG A 57 8.14 -7.09 -4.71
C ARG A 57 8.96 -8.23 -4.15
N GLU A 58 9.68 -8.95 -5.02
CA GLU A 58 10.47 -10.11 -4.61
C GLU A 58 11.66 -9.70 -3.74
N VAL A 59 12.36 -8.62 -4.12
CA VAL A 59 13.49 -8.08 -3.37
C VAL A 59 13.04 -7.65 -1.97
N PHE A 60 11.92 -6.94 -1.87
CA PHE A 60 11.33 -6.52 -0.61
C PHE A 60 11.00 -7.71 0.30
N LEU A 61 10.30 -8.72 -0.22
CA LEU A 61 9.92 -9.90 0.58
C LEU A 61 11.12 -10.73 1.01
N ARG A 62 12.13 -10.87 0.15
CA ARG A 62 13.37 -11.56 0.48
C ARG A 62 14.12 -10.85 1.61
N ALA A 63 14.24 -9.53 1.55
CA ALA A 63 14.86 -8.73 2.60
C ALA A 63 14.14 -8.88 3.96
N ARG A 64 12.80 -8.99 3.95
CA ARG A 64 12.02 -9.26 5.20
C ARG A 64 12.38 -10.62 5.80
N ALA A 65 12.48 -11.65 4.96
CA ALA A 65 12.82 -12.99 5.40
C ALA A 65 14.28 -13.07 5.91
N GLU A 66 15.22 -12.52 5.17
CA GLU A 66 16.65 -12.53 5.53
C GLU A 66 16.95 -11.78 6.83
N ARG A 67 16.22 -10.70 7.09
CA ARG A 67 16.36 -9.87 8.30
C ARG A 67 15.48 -10.33 9.45
N HIS A 68 14.68 -11.38 9.27
CA HIS A 68 13.71 -11.85 10.25
C HIS A 68 12.76 -10.75 10.74
N ASP A 69 12.30 -9.90 9.83
CA ASP A 69 11.51 -8.72 10.17
C ASP A 69 10.13 -9.03 10.75
N ASP A 70 9.59 -10.20 10.45
CA ASP A 70 8.39 -10.73 11.10
C ASP A 70 8.53 -10.83 12.63
N ARG A 71 9.73 -11.13 13.10
CA ARG A 71 10.08 -11.22 14.52
C ARG A 71 10.72 -9.92 15.04
N ASP A 72 11.71 -9.39 14.32
CA ASP A 72 12.66 -8.42 14.86
C ASP A 72 12.31 -6.96 14.57
N LEU A 73 11.53 -6.67 13.52
CA LEU A 73 11.11 -5.31 13.19
C LEU A 73 9.74 -5.00 13.76
N SER A 74 9.61 -3.86 14.41
CA SER A 74 8.33 -3.31 14.86
C SER A 74 8.22 -1.86 14.45
N ILE A 75 7.29 -1.55 13.55
CA ILE A 75 6.91 -0.17 13.23
C ILE A 75 5.96 0.30 14.33
N THR A 76 6.42 1.23 15.15
CA THR A 76 5.65 1.70 16.32
C THR A 76 4.67 2.78 15.96
N ASP A 77 5.06 3.68 15.04
CA ASP A 77 4.18 4.75 14.57
C ASP A 77 4.56 5.22 13.17
N PHE A 78 3.60 5.85 12.49
CA PHE A 78 3.84 6.59 11.25
C PHE A 78 2.86 7.77 11.11
N GLU A 79 3.32 8.84 10.50
CA GLU A 79 2.54 10.03 10.22
C GLU A 79 2.89 10.57 8.83
N VAL A 80 1.89 10.72 7.96
CA VAL A 80 2.07 11.37 6.66
C VAL A 80 2.15 12.88 6.87
N LEU A 81 3.30 13.46 6.57
CA LEU A 81 3.58 14.88 6.77
C LEU A 81 3.22 15.72 5.55
N ASP A 82 3.49 15.20 4.35
CA ASP A 82 3.26 15.93 3.11
C ASP A 82 3.00 14.97 1.95
N VAL A 83 2.22 15.42 0.97
CA VAL A 83 1.94 14.70 -0.26
C VAL A 83 1.93 15.69 -1.43
N GLN A 84 2.81 15.49 -2.40
CA GLN A 84 2.94 16.34 -3.57
C GLN A 84 2.73 15.52 -4.84
N LEU A 85 1.74 15.92 -5.65
CA LEU A 85 1.55 15.36 -6.99
C LEU A 85 2.45 16.09 -8.00
N ALA A 86 3.04 15.31 -8.91
CA ALA A 86 3.70 15.86 -10.07
C ALA A 86 2.67 16.55 -11.01
N PRO A 87 3.11 17.48 -11.87
CA PRO A 87 2.21 18.21 -12.78
C PRO A 87 1.38 17.33 -13.72
N ASP A 88 1.90 16.15 -14.09
CA ASP A 88 1.21 15.16 -14.93
C ASP A 88 0.16 14.34 -14.17
N GLY A 89 0.14 14.43 -12.83
CA GLY A 89 -0.77 13.66 -11.98
C GLY A 89 -0.48 12.16 -11.91
N MET A 90 0.64 11.69 -12.50
CA MET A 90 1.00 10.27 -12.60
C MET A 90 2.13 9.86 -11.66
N ARG A 91 2.72 10.82 -10.97
CA ARG A 91 3.74 10.62 -9.95
C ARG A 91 3.40 11.42 -8.71
N ALA A 92 3.86 10.94 -7.58
CA ALA A 92 3.70 11.65 -6.31
C ALA A 92 4.89 11.40 -5.39
N THR A 93 5.23 12.42 -4.61
CA THR A 93 6.17 12.31 -3.51
C THR A 93 5.40 12.39 -2.20
N VAL A 94 5.65 11.44 -1.32
CA VAL A 94 5.04 11.35 0.01
C VAL A 94 6.13 11.42 1.06
N VAL A 95 5.99 12.33 2.00
CA VAL A 95 6.90 12.48 3.14
C VAL A 95 6.20 11.94 4.37
N THR A 96 6.81 10.94 5.02
CA THR A 96 6.26 10.27 6.19
C THR A 96 7.28 10.29 7.33
N ARG A 97 6.87 10.66 8.53
CA ARG A 97 7.66 10.39 9.74
C ARG A 97 7.37 8.97 10.18
N MET A 98 8.41 8.16 10.35
CA MET A 98 8.30 6.78 10.80
C MET A 98 9.07 6.56 12.09
N GLN A 99 8.52 5.74 12.97
CA GLN A 99 9.16 5.28 14.20
C GLN A 99 9.18 3.75 14.21
N TRP A 100 10.32 3.18 14.56
CA TRP A 100 10.47 1.72 14.60
C TRP A 100 11.55 1.28 15.57
N MET A 101 11.47 0.02 15.95
CA MET A 101 12.52 -0.69 16.67
C MET A 101 12.94 -1.92 15.87
N ARG A 102 14.21 -2.28 15.96
CA ARG A 102 14.73 -3.52 15.38
C ARG A 102 15.60 -4.23 16.39
N LEU A 103 15.19 -5.43 16.79
CA LEU A 103 15.99 -6.26 17.68
C LEU A 103 17.34 -6.65 17.05
N PRO A 104 18.40 -6.82 17.86
CA PRO A 104 18.41 -6.83 19.33
C PRO A 104 18.42 -5.45 20.00
N SER A 105 18.50 -4.34 19.25
CA SER A 105 18.48 -3.01 19.85
C SER A 105 17.06 -2.66 20.32
N PRO A 106 16.84 -2.34 21.61
CA PRO A 106 15.56 -1.90 22.11
C PRO A 106 15.30 -0.40 21.84
N SER A 107 16.25 0.30 21.21
CA SER A 107 16.14 1.74 20.97
C SER A 107 15.17 2.01 19.81
N GLU A 108 14.20 2.90 20.07
CA GLU A 108 13.33 3.40 19.00
C GLU A 108 14.13 4.32 18.08
N GLN A 109 13.98 4.08 16.79
CA GLN A 109 14.51 4.92 15.72
C GLN A 109 13.39 5.79 15.17
N THR A 110 13.74 6.99 14.72
CA THR A 110 12.83 7.91 14.03
C THR A 110 13.50 8.46 12.79
N ALA A 111 12.81 8.48 11.67
CA ALA A 111 13.28 9.13 10.45
C ALA A 111 12.12 9.77 9.69
N THR A 112 12.47 10.80 8.92
CA THR A 112 11.61 11.34 7.87
C THR A 112 11.93 10.60 6.58
N VAL A 113 10.96 9.89 6.05
CA VAL A 113 11.09 9.02 4.89
C VAL A 113 10.42 9.68 3.71
N THR A 114 11.13 9.80 2.59
CA THR A 114 10.57 10.26 1.32
C THR A 114 10.27 9.04 0.45
N SER A 115 9.04 8.94 -0.02
CA SER A 115 8.57 7.85 -0.87
C SER A 115 8.08 8.40 -2.21
N GLU A 116 8.43 7.72 -3.29
CA GLU A 116 7.97 8.05 -4.64
C GLU A 116 6.95 7.02 -5.09
N TYR A 117 5.78 7.51 -5.49
CA TYR A 117 4.69 6.70 -6.03
C TYR A 117 4.49 7.00 -7.51
N VAL A 118 4.13 5.98 -8.27
CA VAL A 118 3.79 6.08 -9.69
C VAL A 118 2.41 5.49 -9.93
N PHE A 119 1.62 6.16 -10.77
CA PHE A 119 0.35 5.61 -11.25
C PHE A 119 0.61 4.80 -12.51
N ARG A 120 0.51 3.49 -12.41
CA ARG A 120 0.80 2.53 -13.48
C ARG A 120 -0.21 1.39 -13.43
N ASP A 121 -0.68 0.94 -14.60
CA ASP A 121 -1.67 -0.13 -14.72
C ASP A 121 -2.94 0.12 -13.89
N LYS A 122 -3.41 1.37 -13.91
CA LYS A 122 -4.61 1.84 -13.18
C LYS A 122 -4.50 1.74 -11.65
N ALA A 123 -3.29 1.74 -11.11
CA ALA A 123 -3.03 1.70 -9.68
C ALA A 123 -1.86 2.59 -9.28
N TRP A 124 -1.94 3.15 -8.08
CA TRP A 124 -0.80 3.78 -7.43
C TRP A 124 0.11 2.71 -6.83
N LEU A 125 1.39 2.77 -7.18
CA LEU A 125 2.41 1.85 -6.72
C LEU A 125 3.60 2.59 -6.14
N LEU A 126 4.13 2.09 -5.04
CA LEU A 126 5.37 2.57 -4.43
C LEU A 126 6.56 2.11 -5.29
N GLU A 127 7.30 3.06 -5.82
CA GLU A 127 8.46 2.82 -6.68
C GLU A 127 9.76 2.89 -5.90
N ARG A 128 9.86 3.86 -4.99
CA ARG A 128 11.09 4.11 -4.23
C ARG A 128 10.77 4.64 -2.83
N MET A 129 11.62 4.28 -1.88
CA MET A 129 11.62 4.80 -0.52
C MET A 129 13.06 4.99 -0.10
N ASP A 130 13.42 6.20 0.32
CA ASP A 130 14.69 6.48 0.95
C ASP A 130 14.53 6.44 2.47
N GLU A 131 15.61 6.39 3.20
CA GLU A 131 15.60 6.42 4.66
C GLU A 131 14.69 5.36 5.33
N GLY A 132 14.68 5.33 6.65
CA GLY A 132 13.82 4.47 7.43
C GLY A 132 14.21 2.99 7.47
N PRO A 133 13.29 2.11 7.91
CA PRO A 133 13.60 0.70 8.15
C PRO A 133 13.88 -0.10 6.88
N PHE A 134 13.52 0.44 5.71
CA PHE A 134 13.67 -0.20 4.41
C PHE A 134 14.65 0.52 3.48
N ALA A 135 15.47 1.42 4.04
CA ALA A 135 16.47 2.18 3.28
C ALA A 135 17.40 1.26 2.49
N GLY A 136 17.65 1.59 1.21
CA GLY A 136 18.54 0.83 0.33
C GLY A 136 17.96 -0.45 -0.25
N GLU A 137 16.68 -0.75 -0.05
CA GLU A 137 16.02 -1.95 -0.58
C GLU A 137 15.26 -1.70 -1.90
N PHE A 138 15.09 -0.45 -2.26
CA PHE A 138 14.49 -0.05 -3.53
C PHE A 138 15.58 0.34 -4.52
N PRO A 139 15.52 -0.17 -5.75
CA PRO A 139 16.50 0.13 -6.78
C PRO A 139 16.51 1.60 -7.19
#